data_a8e0dc12118103488fb240e21fe56728
#
_entry.id   a8e0dc12118103488fb240e21fe56728
#
_cell.length_a   1.000
_cell.length_b   1.000
_cell.length_c   1.000
_cell.angle_alpha   90.00
_cell.angle_beta   90.00
_cell.angle_gamma   90.00
#
_symmetry.space_group_name_H-M   'P 1'
#
loop_
_entity.id
_entity.type
_entity.pdbx_description
1 polymer ?
#
loop_
_entity_poly.entity_id
_entity_poly.type
_entity_poly.pdbx_seq_one_letter_code
_entity_poly.pdbx_strand_id
1 'polypeptide(L)'
;MASLKEKIDVVIDNVGGEGFPDMLEALKRGGRFVTSGAISGPMTDLDLRTLYLKDLTLIGTTAWDEPVFPNLVQYIERDEIKPVIAGSFPLKEIARAQRLFSEKKHVGKFVLTPPAWCAGVGA
;
A
#
# COMPACT_ATOMS: atom_id res chain seq x y z
N MET A 1 -17.18 8.80 8.82
CA MET A 1 -17.31 8.29 7.43
C MET A 1 -18.61 8.73 6.72
N ALA A 2 -19.68 9.08 7.42
CA ALA A 2 -20.95 9.54 6.80
C ALA A 2 -20.80 10.70 5.78
N SER A 3 -19.78 11.55 5.88
CA SER A 3 -19.53 12.67 4.95
C SER A 3 -18.96 12.27 3.59
N LEU A 4 -18.51 11.01 3.42
CA LEU A 4 -17.90 10.51 2.19
C LEU A 4 -18.81 9.58 1.38
N LYS A 5 -20.06 9.38 1.83
CA LYS A 5 -20.98 8.48 1.14
C LYS A 5 -21.13 8.87 -0.34
N GLU A 6 -20.92 7.88 -1.25
CA GLU A 6 -21.02 8.04 -2.70
C GLU A 6 -20.19 9.17 -3.32
N LYS A 7 -18.99 9.41 -2.77
CA LYS A 7 -18.08 10.46 -3.26
C LYS A 7 -16.78 9.93 -3.86
N ILE A 8 -16.49 8.66 -3.67
CA ILE A 8 -15.19 8.04 -4.01
C ILE A 8 -15.34 7.16 -5.24
N ASP A 9 -14.44 7.29 -6.19
CA ASP A 9 -14.43 6.46 -7.41
C ASP A 9 -13.66 5.16 -7.20
N VAL A 10 -12.55 5.21 -6.42
CA VAL A 10 -11.69 4.06 -6.14
C VAL A 10 -11.27 4.05 -4.69
N VAL A 11 -11.38 2.90 -4.05
CA VAL A 11 -10.79 2.61 -2.74
C VAL A 11 -9.67 1.60 -2.89
N ILE A 12 -8.51 1.90 -2.31
CA ILE A 12 -7.38 0.97 -2.19
C ILE A 12 -7.20 0.69 -0.70
N ASP A 13 -7.40 -0.57 -0.31
CA ASP A 13 -7.38 -1.02 1.07
C ASP A 13 -6.30 -2.08 1.30
N ASN A 14 -5.54 -1.92 2.39
CA ASN A 14 -4.60 -2.91 2.91
C ASN A 14 -4.85 -3.19 4.39
N VAL A 15 -5.97 -2.74 4.92
CA VAL A 15 -6.32 -2.79 6.34
C VAL A 15 -7.34 -3.88 6.62
N GLY A 16 -8.40 -3.96 5.82
CA GLY A 16 -9.50 -4.93 6.00
C GLY A 16 -10.31 -4.68 7.28
N GLY A 17 -10.92 -5.74 7.79
CA GLY A 17 -11.66 -5.74 9.04
C GLY A 17 -13.00 -4.99 8.97
N GLU A 18 -13.44 -4.48 10.12
CA GLU A 18 -14.78 -3.90 10.31
C GLU A 18 -15.07 -2.64 9.46
N GLY A 19 -14.03 -1.97 8.97
CA GLY A 19 -14.20 -0.77 8.13
C GLY A 19 -14.62 -1.04 6.69
N PHE A 20 -14.60 -2.31 6.24
CA PHE A 20 -14.88 -2.68 4.86
C PHE A 20 -16.29 -2.26 4.38
N PRO A 21 -17.39 -2.50 5.10
CA PRO A 21 -18.73 -2.07 4.66
C PRO A 21 -18.82 -0.55 4.44
N ASP A 22 -18.24 0.24 5.34
CA ASP A 22 -18.22 1.71 5.24
C ASP A 22 -17.46 2.20 4.00
N MET A 23 -16.38 1.50 3.63
CA MET A 23 -15.62 1.80 2.42
C MET A 23 -16.43 1.53 1.15
N LEU A 24 -17.24 0.47 1.12
CA LEU A 24 -18.16 0.20 0.00
C LEU A 24 -19.26 1.25 -0.09
N GLU A 25 -19.79 1.71 1.05
CA GLU A 25 -20.78 2.79 1.09
C GLU A 25 -20.21 4.14 0.60
N ALA A 26 -18.91 4.38 0.80
CA ALA A 26 -18.24 5.58 0.30
C ALA A 26 -18.08 5.61 -1.23
N LEU A 27 -18.08 4.44 -1.88
CA LEU A 27 -17.94 4.34 -3.33
C LEU A 27 -19.20 4.85 -4.06
N LYS A 28 -18.97 5.54 -5.16
CA LYS A 28 -20.01 5.88 -6.14
C LYS A 28 -20.49 4.62 -6.86
N ARG A 29 -21.61 4.74 -7.55
CA ARG A 29 -22.05 3.72 -8.52
C ARG A 29 -20.97 3.50 -9.59
N GLY A 30 -20.67 2.25 -9.91
CA GLY A 30 -19.58 1.85 -10.81
C GLY A 30 -18.19 1.97 -10.18
N GLY A 31 -18.12 2.25 -8.88
CA GLY A 31 -16.85 2.37 -8.16
C GLY A 31 -16.08 1.06 -8.04
N ARG A 32 -14.79 1.17 -7.74
CA ARG A 32 -13.87 0.04 -7.62
C ARG A 32 -13.24 -0.02 -6.25
N PHE A 33 -13.25 -1.21 -5.67
CA PHE A 33 -12.56 -1.51 -4.42
C PHE A 33 -11.42 -2.49 -4.69
N VAL A 34 -10.22 -2.16 -4.23
CA VAL A 34 -9.04 -3.03 -4.37
C VAL A 34 -8.50 -3.33 -2.98
N THR A 35 -8.35 -4.61 -2.65
CA THR A 35 -7.69 -5.03 -1.42
C THR A 35 -6.35 -5.71 -1.72
N SER A 36 -5.31 -5.31 -0.98
CA SER A 36 -3.96 -5.89 -1.04
C SER A 36 -3.49 -6.45 0.30
N GLY A 37 -4.31 -6.38 1.34
CA GLY A 37 -3.98 -6.88 2.68
C GLY A 37 -5.13 -6.69 3.65
N ALA A 38 -5.02 -7.30 4.83
CA ALA A 38 -6.05 -7.29 5.84
C ALA A 38 -5.45 -7.31 7.25
N ILE A 39 -4.65 -6.29 7.58
CA ILE A 39 -3.87 -6.23 8.84
C ILE A 39 -4.78 -6.14 10.09
N SER A 40 -5.98 -5.58 9.94
CA SER A 40 -6.98 -5.49 11.03
C SER A 40 -7.91 -6.69 11.13
N GLY A 41 -7.79 -7.65 10.22
CA GLY A 41 -8.56 -8.88 10.20
C GLY A 41 -9.00 -9.28 8.79
N PRO A 42 -8.92 -10.59 8.47
CA PRO A 42 -9.22 -11.07 7.11
C PRO A 42 -10.71 -11.30 6.85
N MET A 43 -11.53 -11.35 7.92
CA MET A 43 -12.96 -11.62 7.81
C MET A 43 -13.76 -10.34 7.90
N THR A 44 -14.74 -10.19 7.02
CA THR A 44 -15.65 -9.05 6.98
C THR A 44 -16.98 -9.45 6.37
N ASP A 45 -18.03 -8.70 6.66
CA ASP A 45 -19.35 -8.90 6.08
C ASP A 45 -19.50 -8.10 4.79
N LEU A 46 -20.09 -8.73 3.77
CA LEU A 46 -20.44 -8.09 2.51
C LEU A 46 -21.97 -8.12 2.32
N ASP A 47 -22.60 -6.95 2.35
CA ASP A 47 -23.98 -6.82 1.88
C ASP A 47 -23.99 -6.83 0.34
N LEU A 48 -24.49 -7.93 -0.23
CA LEU A 48 -24.56 -8.10 -1.67
C LEU A 48 -25.44 -7.03 -2.34
N ARG A 49 -26.40 -6.43 -1.63
CA ARG A 49 -27.21 -5.32 -2.16
C ARG A 49 -26.35 -4.10 -2.43
N THR A 50 -25.44 -3.74 -1.52
CA THR A 50 -24.49 -2.66 -1.75
C THR A 50 -23.64 -2.93 -2.99
N LEU A 51 -23.18 -4.18 -3.17
CA LEU A 51 -22.39 -4.58 -4.32
C LEU A 51 -23.15 -4.43 -5.65
N TYR A 52 -24.33 -5.08 -5.79
CA TYR A 52 -25.00 -5.09 -7.09
C TYR A 52 -25.82 -3.85 -7.40
N LEU A 53 -26.44 -3.18 -6.40
CA LEU A 53 -27.21 -1.94 -6.64
C LEU A 53 -26.33 -0.76 -7.02
N LYS A 54 -25.07 -0.79 -6.62
CA LYS A 54 -24.09 0.24 -6.97
C LYS A 54 -23.16 -0.18 -8.13
N ASP A 55 -23.36 -1.35 -8.74
CA ASP A 55 -22.53 -1.89 -9.82
C ASP A 55 -21.02 -1.86 -9.46
N LEU A 56 -20.64 -2.25 -8.22
CA LEU A 56 -19.27 -2.17 -7.75
C LEU A 56 -18.40 -3.30 -8.31
N THR A 57 -17.13 -3.00 -8.50
CA THR A 57 -16.09 -3.99 -8.82
C THR A 57 -15.19 -4.20 -7.62
N LEU A 58 -15.08 -5.44 -7.12
CA LEU A 58 -14.17 -5.81 -6.04
C LEU A 58 -12.99 -6.59 -6.62
N ILE A 59 -11.76 -6.19 -6.27
CA ILE A 59 -10.52 -6.75 -6.81
C ILE A 59 -9.60 -7.12 -5.64
N GLY A 60 -9.14 -8.38 -5.62
CA GLY A 60 -8.05 -8.81 -4.77
C GLY A 60 -6.72 -8.74 -5.52
N THR A 61 -5.66 -8.29 -4.85
CA THR A 61 -4.31 -8.28 -5.40
C THR A 61 -3.28 -8.58 -4.32
N THR A 62 -2.23 -9.33 -4.65
CA THR A 62 -1.16 -9.66 -3.72
C THR A 62 0.21 -9.69 -4.40
N ALA A 63 0.39 -10.51 -5.40
CA ALA A 63 1.62 -10.62 -6.16
C ALA A 63 1.52 -9.83 -7.47
N TRP A 64 2.64 -9.63 -8.10
CA TRP A 64 2.75 -8.94 -9.39
C TRP A 64 3.37 -9.85 -10.43
N ASP A 65 3.04 -9.60 -11.69
CA ASP A 65 3.69 -10.25 -12.83
C ASP A 65 5.15 -9.80 -12.95
N GLU A 66 6.00 -10.66 -13.49
CA GLU A 66 7.45 -10.46 -13.60
C GLU A 66 7.86 -9.06 -14.12
N PRO A 67 7.22 -8.48 -15.15
CA PRO A 67 7.64 -7.17 -15.67
C PRO A 67 7.24 -5.97 -14.79
N VAL A 68 6.38 -6.14 -13.79
CA VAL A 68 5.85 -5.00 -13.01
C VAL A 68 6.94 -4.30 -12.20
N PHE A 69 7.81 -5.07 -11.53
CA PHE A 69 8.87 -4.48 -10.71
C PHE A 69 9.93 -3.75 -11.55
N PRO A 70 10.49 -4.33 -12.62
CA PRO A 70 11.38 -3.60 -13.52
C PRO A 70 10.75 -2.33 -14.11
N ASN A 71 9.48 -2.38 -14.48
CA ASN A 71 8.76 -1.20 -14.97
C ASN A 71 8.64 -0.11 -13.89
N LEU A 72 8.33 -0.48 -12.64
CA LEU A 72 8.30 0.46 -11.53
C LEU A 72 9.65 1.16 -11.31
N VAL A 73 10.76 0.41 -11.39
CA VAL A 73 12.12 0.97 -11.28
C VAL A 73 12.34 2.01 -12.38
N GLN A 74 11.96 1.71 -13.62
CA GLN A 74 12.09 2.68 -14.74
C GLN A 74 11.27 3.96 -14.51
N TYR A 75 10.05 3.87 -13.95
CA TYR A 75 9.26 5.05 -13.60
C TYR A 75 9.97 5.93 -12.55
N ILE A 76 10.62 5.29 -11.58
CA ILE A 76 11.39 6.00 -10.54
C ILE A 76 12.64 6.65 -11.14
N GLU A 77 13.37 5.95 -12.01
CA GLU A 77 14.57 6.45 -12.68
C GLU A 77 14.28 7.65 -13.60
N ARG A 78 13.09 7.70 -14.19
CA ARG A 78 12.62 8.82 -15.01
C ARG A 78 11.98 9.95 -14.21
N ASP A 79 12.03 9.89 -12.87
CA ASP A 79 11.37 10.88 -11.98
C ASP A 79 9.84 10.97 -12.12
N GLU A 80 9.20 10.00 -12.76
CA GLU A 80 7.74 9.96 -12.90
C GLU A 80 7.04 9.55 -11.60
N ILE A 81 7.72 8.77 -10.76
CA ILE A 81 7.28 8.38 -9.41
C ILE A 81 8.40 8.71 -8.42
N LYS A 82 8.06 9.41 -7.33
CA LYS A 82 9.01 9.76 -6.27
C LYS A 82 8.61 9.12 -4.95
N PRO A 83 9.29 8.04 -4.53
CA PRO A 83 9.05 7.46 -3.22
C PRO A 83 9.35 8.46 -2.10
N VAL A 84 8.44 8.56 -1.14
CA VAL A 84 8.64 9.41 0.03
C VAL A 84 9.57 8.69 1.01
N ILE A 85 10.76 9.24 1.23
CA ILE A 85 11.76 8.71 2.17
C ILE A 85 11.77 9.58 3.41
N ALA A 86 11.41 9.00 4.55
CA ALA A 86 11.41 9.66 5.85
C ALA A 86 12.81 9.75 6.48
N GLY A 87 13.70 8.83 6.12
CA GLY A 87 15.09 8.82 6.58
C GLY A 87 15.87 7.64 6.03
N SER A 88 17.18 7.77 6.01
CA SER A 88 18.12 6.73 5.59
C SER A 88 19.12 6.44 6.70
N PHE A 89 19.38 5.17 6.96
CA PHE A 89 20.26 4.70 8.03
C PHE A 89 21.24 3.66 7.49
N PRO A 90 22.48 3.62 7.97
CA PRO A 90 23.35 2.48 7.72
C PRO A 90 22.71 1.19 8.24
N LEU A 91 22.88 0.05 7.55
CA LEU A 91 22.29 -1.22 7.97
C LEU A 91 22.64 -1.60 9.40
N LYS A 92 23.83 -1.26 9.89
CA LYS A 92 24.26 -1.48 11.29
C LYS A 92 23.38 -0.74 12.32
N GLU A 93 22.65 0.29 11.91
CA GLU A 93 21.74 1.05 12.77
C GLU A 93 20.29 0.55 12.71
N ILE A 94 20.05 -0.66 12.22
CA ILE A 94 18.70 -1.24 12.06
C ILE A 94 17.86 -1.14 13.34
N ALA A 95 18.45 -1.39 14.51
CA ALA A 95 17.72 -1.30 15.78
C ALA A 95 17.20 0.11 16.08
N ARG A 96 17.96 1.16 15.69
CA ARG A 96 17.53 2.55 15.79
C ARG A 96 16.40 2.85 14.80
N ALA A 97 16.56 2.44 13.57
CA ALA A 97 15.55 2.63 12.52
C ALA A 97 14.22 1.95 12.89
N GLN A 98 14.27 0.73 13.43
CA GLN A 98 13.08 0.01 13.89
C GLN A 98 12.37 0.71 15.05
N ARG A 99 13.11 1.23 16.03
CA ARG A 99 12.50 2.00 17.12
C ARG A 99 11.75 3.22 16.60
N LEU A 100 12.40 4.03 15.75
CA LEU A 100 11.77 5.20 15.13
C LEU A 100 10.56 4.83 14.26
N PHE A 101 10.65 3.72 13.52
CA PHE A 101 9.54 3.21 12.73
C PHE A 101 8.33 2.83 13.60
N SER A 102 8.58 2.22 14.76
CA SER A 102 7.53 1.82 15.70
C SER A 102 6.81 3.01 16.35
N GLU A 103 7.44 4.17 16.43
CA GLU A 103 6.82 5.39 16.95
C GLU A 103 5.70 5.94 16.05
N LYS A 104 5.66 5.54 14.78
CA LYS A 104 4.64 5.94 13.78
C LYS A 104 4.48 7.47 13.60
N LYS A 105 5.54 8.24 13.87
CA LYS A 105 5.55 9.72 13.77
C LYS A 105 6.08 10.25 12.43
N HIS A 106 6.46 9.36 11.51
CA HIS A 106 7.03 9.72 10.21
C HIS A 106 6.03 9.49 9.08
N VAL A 107 6.23 10.20 7.99
CA VAL A 107 5.56 9.98 6.71
C VAL A 107 6.59 9.48 5.70
N GLY A 108 6.32 8.39 5.01
CA GLY A 108 7.23 7.74 4.07
C GLY A 108 7.91 6.50 4.63
N LYS A 109 8.99 6.08 4.00
CA LYS A 109 9.75 4.85 4.32
C LYS A 109 11.11 5.17 4.91
N PHE A 110 11.57 4.34 5.86
CA PHE A 110 12.98 4.32 6.24
C PHE A 110 13.73 3.36 5.33
N VAL A 111 14.90 3.80 4.87
CA VAL A 111 15.79 3.02 4.03
C VAL A 111 17.01 2.61 4.85
N LEU A 112 17.37 1.34 4.77
CA LEU A 112 18.60 0.80 5.35
C LEU A 112 19.61 0.60 4.21
N THR A 113 20.77 1.26 4.34
CA THR A 113 21.82 1.19 3.33
C THR A 113 22.89 0.18 3.77
N PRO A 114 23.07 -0.94 3.04
CA PRO A 114 24.17 -1.84 3.29
C PRO A 114 25.53 -1.13 3.15
N PRO A 115 26.60 -1.64 3.79
CA PRO A 115 27.94 -1.19 3.47
C PRO A 115 28.17 -1.33 1.96
N ALA A 116 28.87 -0.38 1.35
CA ALA A 116 29.23 -0.51 -0.04
C ALA A 116 29.98 -1.87 -0.21
N TRP A 117 29.46 -2.73 -1.08
CA TRP A 117 30.19 -3.91 -1.47
C TRP A 117 31.44 -3.41 -2.19
N CYS A 118 32.60 -3.69 -1.63
CA CYS A 118 33.84 -3.59 -2.36
C CYS A 118 33.79 -4.65 -3.48
N ALA A 119 33.22 -4.30 -4.63
CA ALA A 119 33.37 -5.05 -5.87
C ALA A 119 34.85 -4.96 -6.26
N GLY A 120 35.67 -5.79 -5.66
CA GLY A 120 37.10 -5.75 -5.86
C GLY A 120 37.83 -6.83 -5.10
N VAL A 121 37.50 -8.09 -5.32
CA VAL A 121 38.45 -9.21 -5.25
C VAL A 121 38.07 -10.13 -6.41
N GLY A 122 38.48 -9.72 -7.59
CA GLY A 122 38.73 -10.66 -8.65
C GLY A 122 40.17 -11.10 -8.58
N ALA A 123 40.43 -12.31 -8.77
CA ALA A 123 41.54 -12.87 -9.52
C ALA A 123 41.20 -14.31 -9.79
#